data_19b280517f3a7c67d624a9c1c5a40fa1
#
_entry.id   19b280517f3a7c67d624a9c1c5a40fa1
#
_cell.length_a   1.000
_cell.length_b   1.000
_cell.length_c   1.000
_cell.angle_alpha   90.00
_cell.angle_beta   90.00
_cell.angle_gamma   90.00
#
_symmetry.space_group_name_H-M   'P 1'
#
loop_
_entity.id
_entity.type
_entity.pdbx_description
1 polymer ?
#
loop_
_entity_poly.entity_id
_entity_poly.type
_entity_poly.pdbx_seq_one_letter_code
_entity_poly.pdbx_strand_id
1 'polypeptide(L)'
;MRVMSNFYKEEGKMAAEFKYDIVKAFGNVSDNENGWIKEVNLISWNDREPVYDIRVWQEGHEKLGKGITLTETEIKNLKELLNKMDI
;
A
#
# COMPACT_ATOMS: atom_id res chain seq x y z
N MET A 1 6.33 -7.79 4.13
CA MET A 1 6.37 -7.69 3.08
C MET A 1 7.36 -7.58 2.33
N ARG A 2 7.61 -7.49 2.29
CA ARG A 2 8.31 -7.38 1.59
C ARG A 2 8.59 -6.77 0.72
N VAL A 3 8.87 -6.47 0.64
CA VAL A 3 9.00 -5.78 -0.21
C VAL A 3 9.43 -5.40 -0.90
N MET A 4 9.49 -5.30 -0.92
CA MET A 4 9.78 -4.84 -1.67
C MET A 4 10.40 -4.44 -2.10
N SER A 5 10.66 -4.32 -1.87
CA SER A 5 11.18 -3.85 -2.44
C SER A 5 11.89 -3.82 -2.82
N ASN A 6 12.12 -3.98 -2.69
CA ASN A 6 12.66 -3.84 -3.31
C ASN A 6 13.10 -4.23 -3.97
N PHE A 7 13.07 -4.59 -4.05
CA PHE A 7 13.31 -4.88 -4.87
C PHE A 7 13.86 -4.57 -5.60
N TYR A 8 14.12 -4.31 -5.70
CA TYR A 8 14.34 -3.89 -6.58
C TYR A 8 15.24 -3.80 -7.09
N LYS A 9 15.49 -3.83 -7.09
CA LYS A 9 16.11 -3.77 -7.64
C LYS A 9 16.72 -4.33 -8.41
N GLU A 10 16.88 -4.77 -8.41
CA GLU A 10 17.33 -5.36 -9.09
C GLU A 10 17.43 -5.91 -9.90
N GLU A 11 17.60 -6.17 -9.73
CA GLU A 11 17.60 -6.62 -10.77
C GLU A 11 16.58 -6.58 -11.65
N GLY A 12 16.34 -6.06 -12.38
CA GLY A 12 15.27 -5.76 -13.21
C GLY A 12 14.31 -6.87 -13.53
N LYS A 13 14.77 -8.00 -13.74
CA LYS A 13 13.88 -9.11 -14.05
C LYS A 13 12.98 -9.49 -12.90
N MET A 14 13.41 -9.17 -11.71
CA MET A 14 12.57 -9.38 -10.56
C MET A 14 11.32 -8.51 -10.68
N ALA A 15 11.54 -7.30 -11.14
CA ALA A 15 10.43 -6.38 -11.28
C ALA A 15 9.41 -6.91 -12.28
N ALA A 16 9.88 -7.63 -13.29
CA ALA A 16 8.97 -8.14 -14.31
C ALA A 16 7.96 -9.13 -13.76
N GLU A 17 8.28 -9.75 -12.63
CA GLU A 17 7.41 -10.76 -12.06
C GLU A 17 6.56 -10.22 -10.91
N PHE A 18 6.75 -8.96 -10.59
CA PHE A 18 6.04 -8.34 -9.50
C PHE A 18 4.90 -7.50 -10.06
N LYS A 19 3.69 -7.81 -9.65
CA LYS A 19 2.57 -7.02 -10.14
C LYS A 19 1.56 -6.81 -9.04
N TYR A 20 0.76 -5.76 -9.24
CA TYR A 20 -0.27 -5.42 -8.27
C TYR A 20 -1.40 -4.73 -9.00
N ASP A 21 -2.58 -4.81 -8.40
CA ASP A 21 -3.76 -4.12 -8.87
C ASP A 21 -4.37 -3.36 -7.72
N ILE A 22 -4.58 -2.07 -7.90
CA ILE A 22 -5.31 -1.31 -6.92
C ILE A 22 -6.78 -1.53 -7.21
N VAL A 23 -7.40 -2.39 -6.41
CA VAL A 23 -8.79 -2.78 -6.62
C VAL A 23 -9.71 -1.64 -6.25
N LYS A 24 -9.37 -0.92 -5.17
CA LYS A 24 -10.17 0.21 -4.73
C LYS A 24 -9.28 1.18 -3.98
N ALA A 25 -9.39 2.45 -4.34
CA ALA A 25 -8.65 3.51 -3.66
C ALA A 25 -9.58 4.16 -2.64
N PHE A 26 -9.15 4.19 -1.38
CA PHE A 26 -9.97 4.78 -0.33
C PHE A 26 -9.64 6.24 -0.11
N GLY A 27 -8.38 6.61 -0.23
CA GLY A 27 -8.02 8.01 -0.07
C GLY A 27 -6.58 8.17 0.39
N ASN A 28 -6.20 9.42 0.51
CA ASN A 28 -4.86 9.79 0.91
C ASN A 28 -4.82 10.11 2.39
N VAL A 29 -3.71 9.75 3.03
CA VAL A 29 -3.50 10.05 4.44
C VAL A 29 -2.54 11.20 4.62
N SER A 30 -1.78 11.53 3.57
CA SER A 30 -0.83 12.63 3.64
C SER A 30 -0.97 13.51 2.41
N ASP A 31 -0.35 14.68 2.49
CA ASP A 31 -0.21 15.54 1.32
C ASP A 31 0.90 14.99 0.43
N ASN A 32 0.94 15.50 -0.78
CA ASN A 32 2.00 15.16 -1.71
C ASN A 32 3.30 15.82 -1.23
N GLU A 33 4.31 14.98 -0.97
CA GLU A 33 5.60 15.47 -0.54
C GLU A 33 6.65 14.99 -1.52
N ASN A 34 7.04 15.88 -2.42
CA ASN A 34 8.05 15.58 -3.42
C ASN A 34 7.65 14.39 -4.29
N GLY A 35 6.36 14.31 -4.61
CA GLY A 35 5.88 13.26 -5.48
C GLY A 35 5.48 11.98 -4.77
N TRP A 36 5.50 11.98 -3.42
CA TRP A 36 5.13 10.81 -2.63
C TRP A 36 3.91 11.10 -1.77
N ILE A 37 2.97 10.19 -1.77
CA ILE A 37 1.70 10.34 -1.07
C ILE A 37 1.40 9.05 -0.33
N LYS A 38 1.01 9.14 0.93
CA LYS A 38 0.61 7.98 1.70
C LYS A 38 -0.88 7.73 1.46
N GLU A 39 -1.21 6.51 1.05
CA GLU A 39 -2.57 6.18 0.64
C GLU A 39 -3.07 4.92 1.31
N VAL A 40 -4.39 4.83 1.39
CA VAL A 40 -5.07 3.63 1.86
C VAL A 40 -5.80 3.04 0.66
N ASN A 41 -5.49 1.80 0.34
CA ASN A 41 -6.05 1.11 -0.81
C ASN A 41 -6.38 -0.33 -0.48
N LEU A 42 -7.20 -0.93 -1.34
CA LEU A 42 -7.41 -2.37 -1.35
C LEU A 42 -6.63 -2.87 -2.56
N ILE A 43 -5.65 -3.75 -2.31
CA ILE A 43 -4.69 -4.12 -3.34
C ILE A 43 -4.62 -5.63 -3.49
N SER A 44 -4.58 -6.09 -4.73
CA SER A 44 -4.31 -7.47 -5.07
C SER A 44 -2.84 -7.56 -5.48
N TRP A 45 -2.04 -8.24 -4.67
CA TRP A 45 -0.62 -8.45 -4.96
C TRP A 45 -0.45 -9.76 -5.70
N ASN A 46 0.16 -9.69 -6.89
CA ASN A 46 0.45 -10.89 -7.68
C ASN A 46 -0.77 -11.79 -7.84
N ASP A 47 -1.91 -11.16 -8.15
CA ASP A 47 -3.18 -11.86 -8.41
C ASP A 47 -3.70 -12.62 -7.21
N ARG A 48 -3.27 -12.26 -6.02
CA ARG A 48 -3.77 -12.88 -4.80
C ARG A 48 -5.03 -12.17 -4.33
N GLU A 49 -5.63 -12.72 -3.31
CA GLU A 49 -6.79 -12.13 -2.69
C GLU A 49 -6.47 -10.71 -2.25
N PRO A 50 -7.35 -9.74 -2.55
CA PRO A 50 -7.07 -8.35 -2.18
C PRO A 50 -6.95 -8.18 -0.67
N VAL A 51 -6.02 -7.33 -0.26
CA VAL A 51 -5.82 -6.99 1.14
C VAL A 51 -5.80 -5.48 1.27
N TYR A 52 -6.05 -5.00 2.48
CA TYR A 52 -5.96 -3.57 2.75
C TYR A 52 -4.50 -3.18 2.87
N ASP A 53 -4.18 -1.96 2.45
CA ASP A 53 -2.80 -1.53 2.39
C ASP A 53 -2.70 -0.05 2.69
N ILE A 54 -1.75 0.30 3.55
CA ILE A 54 -1.44 1.69 3.86
C ILE A 54 0.02 1.86 3.51
N ARG A 55 0.29 2.71 2.53
CA ARG A 55 1.61 2.74 1.94
C ARG A 55 1.87 4.07 1.26
N VAL A 56 3.15 4.40 1.15
CA VAL A 56 3.58 5.57 0.39
C VAL A 56 3.71 5.17 -1.07
N TRP A 57 3.13 5.99 -1.95
CA TRP A 57 3.18 5.76 -3.38
C TRP A 57 3.77 6.97 -4.07
N GLN A 58 4.52 6.70 -5.13
CA GLN A 58 4.94 7.77 -6.01
C GLN A 58 3.74 8.19 -6.85
N GLU A 59 3.67 9.47 -7.15
CA GLU A 59 2.61 9.99 -8.00
C GLU A 59 2.59 9.20 -9.30
N GLY A 60 1.40 8.74 -9.71
CA GLY A 60 1.29 7.89 -10.89
C GLY A 60 1.35 6.40 -10.56
N HIS A 61 1.73 6.06 -9.35
CA HIS A 61 1.74 4.66 -8.85
C HIS A 61 2.70 3.74 -9.58
N GLU A 62 3.73 4.29 -10.19
CA GLU A 62 4.74 3.45 -10.83
C GLU A 62 5.72 2.89 -9.83
N LYS A 63 5.90 3.58 -8.72
CA LYS A 63 6.79 3.12 -7.66
C LYS A 63 6.06 3.15 -6.35
N LEU A 64 6.37 2.19 -5.52
CA LEU A 64 5.77 2.11 -4.19
C LEU A 64 6.86 2.15 -3.16
N GLY A 65 6.51 2.68 -2.00
CA GLY A 65 7.44 2.80 -0.89
C GLY A 65 7.02 1.93 0.27
N LYS A 66 7.42 2.36 1.46
CA LYS A 66 7.14 1.61 2.67
C LYS A 66 5.66 1.60 3.00
N GLY A 67 5.21 0.51 3.58
CA GLY A 67 3.83 0.41 3.97
C GLY A 67 3.57 -0.90 4.68
N ILE A 68 2.30 -1.10 5.04
CA ILE A 68 1.87 -2.32 5.68
C ILE A 68 0.60 -2.81 5.01
N THR A 69 0.41 -4.12 5.06
CA THR A 69 -0.84 -4.71 4.62
C THR A 69 -1.60 -5.18 5.84
N LEU A 70 -2.91 -5.14 5.74
CA LEU A 70 -3.79 -5.46 6.85
C LEU A 70 -4.90 -6.39 6.36
N THR A 71 -5.23 -7.37 7.19
CA THR A 71 -6.38 -8.22 6.91
C THR A 71 -7.65 -7.42 7.16
N GLU A 72 -8.78 -8.00 6.75
CA GLU A 72 -10.06 -7.35 6.99
C GLU A 72 -10.30 -7.15 8.48
N THR A 73 -9.95 -8.16 9.27
CA THR A 73 -10.11 -8.05 10.72
C THR A 73 -9.25 -6.92 11.28
N GLU A 74 -8.01 -6.84 10.79
CA GLU A 74 -7.08 -5.84 11.28
C GLU A 74 -7.53 -4.42 10.93
N ILE A 75 -8.02 -4.23 9.71
CA ILE A 75 -8.45 -2.89 9.32
C ILE A 75 -9.70 -2.47 10.07
N LYS A 76 -10.58 -3.43 10.38
CA LYS A 76 -11.76 -3.12 11.18
C LYS A 76 -11.38 -2.77 12.61
N ASN A 77 -10.42 -3.49 13.17
CA ASN A 77 -9.94 -3.18 14.51
C ASN A 77 -9.29 -1.81 14.55
N LEU A 78 -8.52 -1.49 13.52
CA LEU A 78 -7.87 -0.18 13.43
C LEU A 78 -8.92 0.92 13.37
N LYS A 79 -9.98 0.70 12.59
CA LYS A 79 -11.04 1.68 12.48
C LYS A 79 -11.68 1.96 13.84
N GLU A 80 -11.94 0.91 14.60
CA GLU A 80 -12.53 1.07 15.92
C GLU A 80 -11.58 1.80 16.87
N LEU A 81 -10.31 1.43 16.79
CA LEU A 81 -9.29 2.07 17.63
C LEU A 81 -9.19 3.55 17.33
N LEU A 82 -9.16 3.90 16.05
CA LEU A 82 -9.08 5.30 15.65
C LEU A 82 -10.28 6.09 16.14
N ASN A 83 -11.46 5.47 16.13
CA ASN A 83 -12.67 6.14 16.59
C ASN A 83 -12.66 6.40 18.09
N LYS A 84 -11.87 5.64 18.84
CA LYS A 84 -11.77 5.82 20.28
C LYS A 84 -10.66 6.77 20.67
N MET A 85 -9.77 7.09 19.74
CA MET A 85 -8.65 7.95 20.05
C MET A 85 -9.09 9.40 20.11
N ASP A 86 -8.52 10.10 21.05
CA ASP A 86 -8.83 11.53 21.25
C ASP A 86 -7.78 12.36 20.51
N ILE A 87 -7.96 12.42 19.21
CA ILE A 87 -7.02 13.17 18.36
C ILE A 87 -7.76 14.14 17.47
#